data_64fe536c43f52d3329412bd2fc02840a
#
_entry.id   64fe536c43f52d3329412bd2fc02840a
#
_cell.length_a   1.000
_cell.length_b   1.000
_cell.length_c   1.000
_cell.angle_alpha   90.00
_cell.angle_beta   90.00
_cell.angle_gamma   90.00
#
_symmetry.space_group_name_H-M   'P 1'
#
loop_
_entity.id
_entity.type
_entity.pdbx_description
1 polymer ?
#
loop_
_entity_poly.entity_id
_entity_poly.type
_entity_poly.pdbx_seq_one_letter_code
_entity_poly.pdbx_strand_id
1 'polypeptide(L)'
;MYGTLLSDNRIQITQWIGLRTPALQNLSVAEGAGVGGRVVSTRRAVGIADYTRASVISHEYDQQIQDEGLHSVVAVPVIVQREIRGVLYVGVHSPVRLGDKVIEEVAMTARTLEQELAVNAALRSSDGGDRAGAKTGRAMNGAEWEQVRATHSKLRMLTNRVEDEALRKEL
;
A
#
# COMPACT_ATOMS: atom_id res chain seq x y z
N MET A 1 -1.77 3.42 4.32
CA MET A 1 -0.35 3.70 3.93
C MET A 1 -0.14 3.39 2.46
N TYR A 2 0.76 4.09 1.81
CA TYR A 2 1.19 3.79 0.45
C TYR A 2 2.74 3.75 0.41
N GLY A 3 3.27 2.69 -0.17
CA GLY A 3 4.69 2.54 -0.44
C GLY A 3 4.98 2.65 -1.93
N THR A 4 5.94 3.50 -2.30
CA THR A 4 6.42 3.64 -3.67
C THR A 4 7.50 2.60 -3.95
N LEU A 5 7.43 1.90 -5.09
CA LEU A 5 8.48 1.01 -5.53
C LEU A 5 9.67 1.84 -6.05
N LEU A 6 10.86 1.53 -5.54
CA LEU A 6 12.12 2.13 -5.97
C LEU A 6 12.79 1.30 -7.07
N SER A 7 13.81 1.87 -7.72
CA SER A 7 14.55 1.24 -8.82
C SER A 7 15.29 -0.04 -8.44
N ASP A 8 15.56 -0.26 -7.17
CA ASP A 8 16.23 -1.44 -6.62
C ASP A 8 15.25 -2.52 -6.12
N ASN A 9 13.99 -2.48 -6.57
CA ASN A 9 12.90 -3.34 -6.13
C ASN A 9 12.57 -3.25 -4.63
N ARG A 10 12.96 -2.18 -3.98
CA ARG A 10 12.54 -1.88 -2.62
C ARG A 10 11.30 -1.01 -2.62
N ILE A 11 10.45 -1.20 -1.62
CA ILE A 11 9.31 -0.33 -1.37
C ILE A 11 9.72 0.64 -0.28
N GLN A 12 9.52 1.93 -0.50
CA GLN A 12 9.62 2.91 0.56
C GLN A 12 8.23 3.40 0.95
N ILE A 13 7.86 3.28 2.21
CA ILE A 13 6.59 3.81 2.71
C ILE A 13 6.71 5.33 2.77
N THR A 14 6.05 6.00 1.84
CA THR A 14 6.20 7.44 1.61
C THR A 14 4.96 8.24 1.98
N GLN A 15 3.81 7.57 2.13
CA GLN A 15 2.55 8.22 2.54
C GLN A 15 1.82 7.37 3.58
N TRP A 16 1.31 8.02 4.60
CA TRP A 16 0.60 7.37 5.70
C TRP A 16 -0.50 8.27 6.28
N ILE A 17 -1.53 7.64 6.81
CA ILE A 17 -2.58 8.28 7.61
C ILE A 17 -2.91 7.32 8.75
N GLY A 18 -3.17 7.86 9.93
CA GLY A 18 -3.61 7.10 11.10
C GLY A 18 -2.52 6.27 11.75
N LEU A 19 -1.23 6.50 11.45
CA LEU A 19 -0.15 5.92 12.23
C LEU A 19 -0.12 6.57 13.62
N ARG A 20 0.11 5.74 14.62
CA ARG A 20 0.25 6.15 16.04
C ARG A 20 1.69 6.50 16.39
N THR A 21 2.63 5.90 15.65
CA THR A 21 4.07 6.06 15.87
C THR A 21 4.80 6.37 14.56
N PRO A 22 6.05 6.81 14.60
CA PRO A 22 6.88 6.99 13.40
C PRO A 22 7.50 5.69 12.87
N ALA A 23 7.27 4.53 13.50
CA ALA A 23 7.98 3.29 13.22
C ALA A 23 7.91 2.82 11.77
N LEU A 24 6.80 3.10 11.08
CA LEU A 24 6.60 2.74 9.68
C LEU A 24 6.87 3.88 8.69
N GLN A 25 7.20 5.07 9.19
CA GLN A 25 7.48 6.22 8.34
C GLN A 25 8.82 6.04 7.63
N ASN A 26 8.80 6.20 6.30
CA ASN A 26 9.97 6.01 5.44
C ASN A 26 10.63 4.62 5.55
N LEU A 27 9.91 3.63 6.09
CA LEU A 27 10.40 2.26 6.15
C LEU A 27 10.67 1.74 4.75
N SER A 28 11.86 1.19 4.55
CA SER A 28 12.28 0.55 3.31
C SER A 28 12.10 -0.95 3.41
N VAL A 29 11.26 -1.50 2.53
CA VAL A 29 10.89 -2.92 2.52
C VAL A 29 11.49 -3.59 1.30
N ALA A 30 12.26 -4.66 1.49
CA ALA A 30 12.86 -5.43 0.41
C ALA A 30 11.82 -6.30 -0.32
N GLU A 31 12.05 -6.59 -1.59
CA GLU A 31 11.26 -7.57 -2.33
C GLU A 31 11.28 -8.93 -1.62
N GLY A 32 10.13 -9.58 -1.49
CA GLY A 32 9.97 -10.84 -0.77
C GLY A 32 9.85 -10.71 0.75
N ALA A 33 10.25 -9.56 1.34
CA ALA A 33 10.25 -9.35 2.78
C ALA A 33 8.93 -8.75 3.29
N GLY A 34 8.42 -9.27 4.38
CA GLY A 34 7.16 -8.86 4.99
C GLY A 34 5.96 -8.93 4.04
N VAL A 35 4.88 -8.24 4.37
CA VAL A 35 3.66 -8.21 3.54
C VAL A 35 3.90 -7.48 2.21
N GLY A 36 4.56 -6.32 2.26
CA GLY A 36 4.78 -5.50 1.07
C GLY A 36 5.70 -6.17 0.06
N GLY A 37 6.83 -6.71 0.50
CA GLY A 37 7.76 -7.41 -0.37
C GLY A 37 7.14 -8.65 -1.01
N ARG A 38 6.26 -9.37 -0.27
CA ARG A 38 5.48 -10.47 -0.82
C ARG A 38 4.51 -10.03 -1.92
N VAL A 39 3.85 -8.88 -1.73
CA VAL A 39 2.98 -8.31 -2.78
C VAL A 39 3.77 -8.00 -4.04
N VAL A 40 4.97 -7.44 -3.92
CA VAL A 40 5.85 -7.16 -5.08
C VAL A 40 6.23 -8.47 -5.79
N SER A 41 6.73 -9.45 -5.06
CA SER A 41 7.21 -10.72 -5.65
C SER A 41 6.08 -11.54 -6.29
N THR A 42 4.88 -11.55 -5.69
CA THR A 42 3.74 -12.34 -6.18
C THR A 42 2.82 -11.58 -7.12
N ARG A 43 2.86 -10.25 -7.12
CA ARG A 43 1.95 -9.34 -7.83
C ARG A 43 0.48 -9.54 -7.44
N ARG A 44 0.21 -10.01 -6.23
CA ARG A 44 -1.12 -10.33 -5.71
C ARG A 44 -1.37 -9.62 -4.39
N ALA A 45 -2.65 -9.35 -4.12
CA ALA A 45 -3.06 -8.87 -2.80
C ALA A 45 -2.76 -9.92 -1.74
N VAL A 46 -2.34 -9.45 -0.56
CA VAL A 46 -2.04 -10.28 0.61
C VAL A 46 -2.82 -9.71 1.79
N GLY A 47 -3.61 -10.55 2.45
CA GLY A 47 -4.32 -10.25 3.68
C GLY A 47 -3.78 -11.09 4.83
N ILE A 48 -3.41 -10.45 5.92
CA ILE A 48 -2.87 -11.06 7.14
C ILE A 48 -3.78 -10.70 8.30
N ALA A 49 -4.30 -11.72 8.99
CA ALA A 49 -5.18 -11.54 10.15
C ALA A 49 -4.41 -11.30 11.46
N ASP A 50 -3.23 -11.91 11.56
CA ASP A 50 -2.32 -11.73 12.69
C ASP A 50 -0.89 -11.71 12.14
N TYR A 51 -0.29 -10.53 12.10
CA TYR A 51 1.01 -10.31 11.47
C TYR A 51 2.10 -11.16 12.13
N THR A 52 2.13 -11.20 13.45
CA THR A 52 3.20 -11.88 14.22
C THR A 52 3.14 -13.40 14.10
N ARG A 53 1.98 -13.97 13.72
CA ARG A 53 1.77 -15.42 13.57
C ARG A 53 1.69 -15.88 12.12
N ALA A 54 1.85 -14.98 11.17
CA ALA A 54 1.64 -15.28 9.75
C ALA A 54 2.83 -16.02 9.15
N SER A 55 2.72 -17.31 8.92
CA SER A 55 3.77 -18.14 8.29
C SER A 55 4.00 -17.85 6.79
N VAL A 56 3.15 -17.05 6.18
CA VAL A 56 3.20 -16.74 4.73
C VAL A 56 4.06 -15.53 4.37
N ILE A 57 4.61 -14.84 5.37
CA ILE A 57 5.49 -13.69 5.19
C ILE A 57 6.78 -13.89 6.01
N SER A 58 7.82 -13.13 5.69
CA SER A 58 8.98 -13.04 6.55
C SER A 58 8.75 -12.00 7.67
N HIS A 59 9.48 -12.12 8.75
CA HIS A 59 9.30 -11.39 10.00
C HIS A 59 10.36 -10.31 10.24
N GLU A 60 10.97 -9.80 9.19
CA GLU A 60 12.05 -8.80 9.27
C GLU A 60 11.61 -7.45 9.83
N TYR A 61 10.28 -7.17 9.76
CA TYR A 61 9.70 -5.89 10.18
C TYR A 61 8.78 -6.01 11.39
N ASP A 62 8.86 -7.12 12.12
CA ASP A 62 8.01 -7.39 13.30
C ASP A 62 8.11 -6.28 14.34
N GLN A 63 9.33 -5.78 14.60
CA GLN A 63 9.53 -4.72 15.59
C GLN A 63 8.76 -3.46 15.21
N GLN A 64 8.87 -3.01 13.96
CA GLN A 64 8.19 -1.80 13.48
C GLN A 64 6.67 -1.95 13.48
N ILE A 65 6.17 -3.14 13.15
CA ILE A 65 4.74 -3.48 13.20
C ILE A 65 4.23 -3.51 14.64
N GLN A 66 5.00 -4.09 15.57
CA GLN A 66 4.67 -4.12 17.00
C GLN A 66 4.72 -2.72 17.61
N ASP A 67 5.74 -1.91 17.29
CA ASP A 67 5.87 -0.54 17.77
C ASP A 67 4.67 0.32 17.32
N GLU A 68 4.16 0.09 16.11
CA GLU A 68 2.94 0.74 15.63
C GLU A 68 1.67 0.12 16.23
N GLY A 69 1.75 -1.10 16.78
CA GLY A 69 0.63 -1.84 17.33
C GLY A 69 -0.31 -2.40 16.26
N LEU A 70 0.18 -2.67 15.06
CA LEU A 70 -0.61 -3.28 14.00
C LEU A 70 -0.72 -4.79 14.21
N HIS A 71 -1.93 -5.33 14.11
CA HIS A 71 -2.21 -6.75 14.15
C HIS A 71 -2.55 -7.32 12.79
N SER A 72 -3.53 -6.73 12.11
CA SER A 72 -3.98 -7.22 10.82
C SER A 72 -3.61 -6.23 9.72
N VAL A 73 -3.17 -6.74 8.57
CA VAL A 73 -2.73 -5.92 7.43
C VAL A 73 -3.26 -6.50 6.13
N VAL A 74 -3.79 -5.66 5.27
CA VAL A 74 -4.02 -5.94 3.86
C VAL A 74 -3.06 -5.09 3.03
N ALA A 75 -2.39 -5.70 2.08
CA ALA A 75 -1.56 -5.02 1.11
C ALA A 75 -1.96 -5.41 -0.31
N VAL A 76 -2.04 -4.43 -1.20
CA VAL A 76 -2.49 -4.59 -2.58
C VAL A 76 -1.49 -3.90 -3.52
N PRO A 77 -1.06 -4.54 -4.61
CA PRO A 77 -0.19 -3.90 -5.57
C PRO A 77 -0.94 -2.81 -6.34
N VAL A 78 -0.24 -1.73 -6.67
CA VAL A 78 -0.67 -0.69 -7.62
C VAL A 78 0.12 -0.91 -8.90
N ILE A 79 -0.57 -1.32 -9.97
CA ILE A 79 0.04 -1.75 -11.24
C ILE A 79 -0.39 -0.81 -12.36
N VAL A 80 0.56 -0.15 -13.00
CA VAL A 80 0.32 0.72 -14.16
C VAL A 80 1.17 0.24 -15.32
N GLN A 81 0.58 0.06 -16.50
CA GLN A 81 1.28 -0.41 -17.70
C GLN A 81 2.08 -1.72 -17.47
N ARG A 82 1.50 -2.64 -16.68
CA ARG A 82 2.10 -3.93 -16.26
C ARG A 82 3.28 -3.83 -15.30
N GLU A 83 3.63 -2.64 -14.84
CA GLU A 83 4.70 -2.44 -13.85
C GLU A 83 4.09 -2.11 -12.48
N ILE A 84 4.65 -2.68 -11.43
CA ILE A 84 4.29 -2.29 -10.05
C ILE A 84 4.85 -0.89 -9.81
N ARG A 85 3.97 0.04 -9.47
CA ARG A 85 4.34 1.42 -9.10
C ARG A 85 4.44 1.61 -7.59
N GLY A 86 3.80 0.73 -6.85
CA GLY A 86 3.82 0.76 -5.41
C GLY A 86 2.88 -0.28 -4.78
N VAL A 87 2.72 -0.18 -3.49
CA VAL A 87 1.84 -1.04 -2.68
C VAL A 87 0.96 -0.17 -1.79
N LEU A 88 -0.34 -0.45 -1.82
CA LEU A 88 -1.32 0.16 -0.94
C LEU A 88 -1.56 -0.73 0.26
N TYR A 89 -1.51 -0.18 1.48
CA TYR A 89 -1.69 -0.91 2.73
C TYR A 89 -2.85 -0.37 3.53
N VAL A 90 -3.60 -1.26 4.13
CA VAL A 90 -4.55 -0.99 5.21
C VAL A 90 -4.19 -1.86 6.39
N GLY A 91 -3.99 -1.26 7.55
CA GLY A 91 -3.68 -1.97 8.78
C GLY A 91 -4.64 -1.58 9.89
N VAL A 92 -4.93 -2.52 10.77
CA VAL A 92 -5.76 -2.30 11.98
C VAL A 92 -5.01 -2.74 13.24
N HIS A 93 -5.29 -2.05 14.33
CA HIS A 93 -4.63 -2.25 15.62
C HIS A 93 -5.29 -3.33 16.49
N SER A 94 -6.25 -4.07 15.94
CA SER A 94 -6.90 -5.19 16.60
C SER A 94 -6.73 -6.47 15.79
N PRO A 95 -6.67 -7.65 16.43
CA PRO A 95 -6.49 -8.93 15.75
C PRO A 95 -7.81 -9.38 15.11
N VAL A 96 -8.20 -8.71 14.02
CA VAL A 96 -9.45 -8.99 13.30
C VAL A 96 -9.13 -9.62 11.97
N ARG A 97 -9.84 -10.67 11.61
CA ARG A 97 -9.76 -11.20 10.26
C ARG A 97 -10.42 -10.19 9.30
N LEU A 98 -9.58 -9.50 8.52
CA LEU A 98 -10.05 -8.65 7.44
C LEU A 98 -10.64 -9.56 6.36
N GLY A 99 -11.96 -9.57 6.24
CA GLY A 99 -12.69 -10.45 5.31
C GLY A 99 -12.41 -10.07 3.85
N ASP A 100 -12.81 -10.97 2.93
CA ASP A 100 -12.60 -10.80 1.48
C ASP A 100 -13.18 -9.47 0.96
N LYS A 101 -14.29 -9.02 1.53
CA LYS A 101 -14.90 -7.73 1.18
C LYS A 101 -13.97 -6.54 1.43
N VAL A 102 -13.21 -6.54 2.52
CA VAL A 102 -12.23 -5.48 2.81
C VAL A 102 -11.09 -5.54 1.79
N ILE A 103 -10.60 -6.74 1.48
CA ILE A 103 -9.56 -6.93 0.46
C ILE A 103 -10.04 -6.42 -0.90
N GLU A 104 -11.29 -6.72 -1.29
CA GLU A 104 -11.89 -6.24 -2.53
C GLU A 104 -12.02 -4.71 -2.56
N GLU A 105 -12.45 -4.07 -1.47
CA GLU A 105 -12.56 -2.62 -1.39
C GLU A 105 -11.20 -1.93 -1.49
N VAL A 106 -10.16 -2.47 -0.85
CA VAL A 106 -8.78 -1.97 -0.97
C VAL A 106 -8.27 -2.17 -2.40
N ALA A 107 -8.57 -3.32 -3.03
CA ALA A 107 -8.20 -3.59 -4.43
C ALA A 107 -8.93 -2.65 -5.40
N MET A 108 -10.19 -2.34 -5.18
CA MET A 108 -10.92 -1.34 -5.98
C MET A 108 -10.30 0.05 -5.84
N THR A 109 -9.88 0.42 -4.64
CA THR A 109 -9.18 1.68 -4.38
C THR A 109 -7.83 1.73 -5.10
N ALA A 110 -7.07 0.62 -5.10
CA ALA A 110 -5.84 0.52 -5.86
C ALA A 110 -6.07 0.67 -7.37
N ARG A 111 -7.12 0.06 -7.93
CA ARG A 111 -7.48 0.22 -9.35
C ARG A 111 -7.83 1.66 -9.72
N THR A 112 -8.54 2.38 -8.85
CA THR A 112 -8.81 3.81 -9.07
C THR A 112 -7.50 4.59 -9.15
N LEU A 113 -6.57 4.34 -8.23
CA LEU A 113 -5.25 4.96 -8.24
C LEU A 113 -4.45 4.61 -9.50
N GLU A 114 -4.50 3.34 -9.94
CA GLU A 114 -3.87 2.89 -11.19
C GLU A 114 -4.38 3.66 -12.41
N GLN A 115 -5.70 3.85 -12.52
CA GLN A 115 -6.31 4.61 -13.61
C GLN A 115 -5.87 6.08 -13.60
N GLU A 116 -5.87 6.71 -12.43
CA GLU A 116 -5.43 8.09 -12.27
C GLU A 116 -3.94 8.26 -12.64
N LEU A 117 -3.09 7.35 -12.19
CA LEU A 117 -1.66 7.36 -12.54
C LEU A 117 -1.43 7.13 -14.04
N ALA A 118 -2.22 6.26 -14.68
CA ALA A 118 -2.14 5.99 -16.11
C ALA A 118 -2.54 7.21 -16.94
N VAL A 119 -3.64 7.89 -16.57
CA VAL A 119 -4.10 9.13 -17.25
C VAL A 119 -3.03 10.22 -17.14
N ASN A 120 -2.45 10.42 -15.96
CA ASN A 120 -1.40 11.41 -15.77
C ASN A 120 -0.12 11.09 -16.55
N ALA A 121 0.23 9.83 -16.66
CA ALA A 121 1.35 9.41 -17.49
C ALA A 121 1.09 9.71 -18.97
N ALA A 122 -0.14 9.47 -19.47
CA ALA A 122 -0.52 9.75 -20.85
C ALA A 122 -0.52 11.26 -21.16
N LEU A 123 -1.07 12.09 -20.25
CA LEU A 123 -1.07 13.55 -20.41
C LEU A 123 0.35 14.14 -20.51
N ARG A 124 1.28 13.61 -19.70
CA ARG A 124 2.67 14.04 -19.74
C ARG A 124 3.40 13.62 -21.00
N SER A 125 3.03 12.48 -21.57
CA SER A 125 3.61 12.01 -22.85
C SER A 125 3.14 12.85 -24.03
N SER A 126 1.94 13.47 -23.95
CA SER A 126 1.39 14.34 -24.98
C SER A 126 1.92 15.79 -24.91
N ASP A 127 2.34 16.27 -23.72
CA ASP A 127 2.86 17.65 -23.54
C ASP A 127 4.37 17.78 -23.74
N GLY A 128 5.11 16.71 -23.92
CA GLY A 128 6.58 16.67 -24.01
C GLY A 128 7.07 15.96 -25.26
N GLY A 129 7.19 16.69 -26.36
CA GLY A 129 8.09 16.29 -27.43
C GLY A 129 9.50 16.08 -26.86
N ASP A 130 10.06 14.90 -27.08
CA ASP A 130 11.48 14.58 -26.99
C ASP A 130 12.15 14.69 -25.62
N ARG A 131 12.04 13.63 -24.82
CA ARG A 131 13.17 13.13 -24.00
C ARG A 131 13.05 11.63 -23.83
N ALA A 132 13.69 10.92 -24.76
CA ALA A 132 13.99 9.50 -24.64
C ALA A 132 14.85 9.25 -23.39
N GLY A 133 14.53 8.22 -22.63
CA GLY A 133 15.47 7.56 -21.73
C GLY A 133 15.34 7.91 -20.26
N ALA A 134 14.42 7.27 -19.55
CA ALA A 134 14.68 6.88 -18.17
C ALA A 134 13.78 5.69 -17.80
N LYS A 135 14.25 4.51 -18.11
CA LYS A 135 13.89 3.29 -17.37
C LYS A 135 14.53 3.46 -15.99
N THR A 136 13.74 3.85 -15.00
CA THR A 136 14.14 3.71 -13.58
C THR A 136 13.04 4.31 -12.71
N GLY A 137 12.71 3.68 -11.62
CA GLY A 137 11.73 4.09 -10.62
C GLY A 137 11.76 5.58 -10.30
N ARG A 138 10.97 6.35 -11.05
CA ARG A 138 10.88 7.79 -10.87
C ARG A 138 10.03 8.08 -9.65
N ALA A 139 10.58 8.81 -8.71
CA ALA A 139 9.80 9.36 -7.59
C ALA A 139 8.55 10.06 -8.12
N MET A 140 7.41 9.81 -7.47
CA MET A 140 6.13 10.45 -7.80
C MET A 140 6.25 11.96 -7.67
N ASN A 141 5.68 12.71 -8.62
CA ASN A 141 5.66 14.15 -8.56
C ASN A 141 4.51 14.69 -7.71
N GLY A 142 4.46 16.01 -7.47
CA GLY A 142 3.47 16.64 -6.62
C GLY A 142 2.01 16.37 -7.01
N ALA A 143 1.69 16.23 -8.31
CA ALA A 143 0.33 15.94 -8.78
C ALA A 143 -0.05 14.47 -8.52
N GLU A 144 0.88 13.53 -8.67
CA GLU A 144 0.68 12.13 -8.30
C GLU A 144 0.48 11.99 -6.78
N TRP A 145 1.15 12.82 -6.00
CA TRP A 145 0.97 12.90 -4.56
C TRP A 145 -0.39 13.44 -4.14
N GLU A 146 -0.92 14.43 -4.83
CA GLU A 146 -2.26 14.97 -4.56
C GLU A 146 -3.34 13.91 -4.79
N GLN A 147 -3.18 13.06 -5.78
CA GLN A 147 -4.10 11.95 -6.06
C GLN A 147 -4.02 10.84 -5.03
N VAL A 148 -2.82 10.49 -4.58
CA VAL A 148 -2.65 9.57 -3.44
C VAL A 148 -3.36 10.14 -2.20
N ARG A 149 -3.27 11.45 -1.94
CA ARG A 149 -4.00 12.10 -0.85
C ARG A 149 -5.52 12.06 -1.02
N ALA A 150 -6.04 12.29 -2.23
CA ALA A 150 -7.48 12.17 -2.50
C ALA A 150 -7.99 10.74 -2.28
N THR A 151 -7.19 9.74 -2.65
CA THR A 151 -7.47 8.32 -2.39
C THR A 151 -7.44 8.00 -0.89
N HIS A 152 -6.65 8.72 -0.11
CA HIS A 152 -6.59 8.60 1.35
C HIS A 152 -7.93 8.85 2.05
N SER A 153 -8.75 9.77 1.56
CA SER A 153 -10.06 10.04 2.16
C SER A 153 -10.98 8.82 2.06
N LYS A 154 -10.91 8.08 0.95
CA LYS A 154 -11.62 6.81 0.76
C LYS A 154 -11.08 5.72 1.69
N LEU A 155 -9.76 5.62 1.81
CA LEU A 155 -9.12 4.65 2.70
C LEU A 155 -9.44 4.91 4.17
N ARG A 156 -9.50 6.16 4.60
CA ARG A 156 -9.89 6.52 5.97
C ARG A 156 -11.32 6.11 6.29
N MET A 157 -12.24 6.29 5.34
CA MET A 157 -13.61 5.80 5.51
C MET A 157 -13.67 4.27 5.60
N LEU A 158 -12.83 3.55 4.86
CA LEU A 158 -12.72 2.09 4.93
C LEU A 158 -12.14 1.64 6.27
N THR A 159 -11.09 2.27 6.76
CA THR A 159 -10.48 1.94 8.05
C THR A 159 -11.48 2.11 9.20
N ASN A 160 -12.20 3.23 9.24
CA ASN A 160 -13.24 3.47 10.25
C ASN A 160 -14.35 2.42 10.17
N ARG A 161 -14.79 2.03 8.96
CA ARG A 161 -15.82 0.99 8.78
C ARG A 161 -15.35 -0.37 9.26
N VAL A 162 -14.10 -0.73 9.00
CA VAL A 162 -13.52 -2.01 9.45
C VAL A 162 -13.41 -2.06 10.97
N GLU A 163 -12.99 -0.96 11.60
CA GLU A 163 -12.94 -0.85 13.06
C GLU A 163 -14.34 -0.95 13.69
N ASP A 164 -15.35 -0.29 13.09
CA ASP A 164 -16.75 -0.38 13.54
C ASP A 164 -17.33 -1.80 13.38
N GLU A 165 -17.03 -2.50 12.29
CA GLU A 165 -17.47 -3.89 12.07
C GLU A 165 -16.76 -4.86 13.03
N ALA A 166 -15.50 -4.58 13.36
CA ALA A 166 -14.75 -5.37 14.33
C ALA A 166 -15.35 -5.25 15.73
N LEU A 167 -15.62 -4.03 16.20
CA LEU A 167 -16.24 -3.75 17.49
C LEU A 167 -17.64 -4.36 17.62
N ARG A 168 -18.43 -4.43 16.53
CA ARG A 168 -19.75 -5.06 16.52
C ARG A 168 -19.72 -6.59 16.60
N LYS A 169 -18.61 -7.23 16.29
CA LYS A 169 -18.46 -8.69 16.38
C LYS A 169 -17.94 -9.16 17.74
N GLU A 170 -17.43 -8.24 18.56
CA GLU A 170 -16.96 -8.52 19.92
C GLU A 170 -18.04 -8.24 21.00
N LEU A 171 -19.21 -7.71 20.62
CA LEU A 171 -20.41 -7.53 21.46
C LEU A 171 -21.44 -8.63 21.17
#